data_c80c539ff550bdcfcf28ddf95d204f75
#
_entry.id   c80c539ff550bdcfcf28ddf95d204f75
#
_cell.length_a   1.000
_cell.length_b   1.000
_cell.length_c   1.000
_cell.angle_alpha   90.00
_cell.angle_beta   90.00
_cell.angle_gamma   90.00
#
_symmetry.space_group_name_H-M   'P 1'
#
loop_
_entity.id
_entity.type
_entity.pdbx_description
1 polymer ?
#
loop_
_entity_poly.entity_id
_entity_poly.type
_entity_poly.pdbx_seq_one_letter_code
_entity_poly.pdbx_strand_id
1 'polypeptide(L)'
;EDQLMTLVESGNTTVLKEWLKKAPAIRPGILSKSMLRQYKNIFIVSVTLASRSAIKGGLSEDVAFKLSDDYIQKCELLNDMESIANLEYHMILDYTKRVERVKFQKTPSKLVVDVANYISKHIYDHIEIDDLSNALYISKSWLFAKFKEDTGTTIKDYILKEKIEEAKRLLSFTDK
;
A
#
# COMPACT_ATOMS: atom_id res chain seq x y z
N GLU A 1 -0.66 -8.95 -19.83
CA GLU A 1 -0.83 -9.50 -18.48
C GLU A 1 0.13 -8.83 -17.52
N ASP A 2 1.43 -8.87 -17.76
CA ASP A 2 2.48 -8.31 -16.88
C ASP A 2 2.28 -6.82 -16.55
N GLN A 3 1.89 -6.03 -17.55
CA GLN A 3 1.63 -4.61 -17.36
C GLN A 3 0.47 -4.35 -16.40
N LEU A 4 -0.62 -5.12 -16.49
CA LEU A 4 -1.76 -5.03 -15.57
C LEU A 4 -1.34 -5.39 -14.15
N MET A 5 -0.59 -6.48 -13.99
CA MET A 5 -0.09 -6.94 -12.69
C MET A 5 0.87 -5.94 -12.06
N THR A 6 1.73 -5.31 -12.86
CA THR A 6 2.60 -4.20 -12.40
C THR A 6 1.78 -3.00 -11.91
N LEU A 7 0.67 -2.67 -12.55
CA LEU A 7 -0.22 -1.59 -12.12
C LEU A 7 -0.90 -1.92 -10.79
N VAL A 8 -1.32 -3.16 -10.57
CA VAL A 8 -1.85 -3.63 -9.27
C VAL A 8 -0.77 -3.53 -8.19
N GLU A 9 0.43 -4.05 -8.45
CA GLU A 9 1.57 -4.00 -7.53
C GLU A 9 1.96 -2.55 -7.18
N SER A 10 1.91 -1.64 -8.15
CA SER A 10 2.23 -0.22 -7.92
C SER A 10 1.21 0.51 -7.05
N GLY A 11 -0.03 0.03 -6.99
CA GLY A 11 -1.14 0.71 -6.32
C GLY A 11 -1.58 2.00 -7.03
N ASN A 12 -1.24 2.17 -8.32
CA ASN A 12 -1.59 3.40 -9.04
C ASN A 12 -2.98 3.29 -9.67
N THR A 13 -4.01 3.57 -8.86
CA THR A 13 -5.42 3.48 -9.27
C THR A 13 -5.76 4.39 -10.45
N THR A 14 -5.15 5.56 -10.54
CA THR A 14 -5.41 6.53 -11.63
C THR A 14 -4.89 5.98 -12.95
N VAL A 15 -3.64 5.56 -13.00
CA VAL A 15 -3.03 4.98 -14.21
C VAL A 15 -3.72 3.69 -14.62
N LEU A 16 -4.09 2.84 -13.65
CA LEU A 16 -4.85 1.62 -13.93
C LEU A 16 -6.16 1.90 -14.64
N LYS A 17 -6.95 2.86 -14.18
CA LYS A 17 -8.22 3.23 -14.82
C LYS A 17 -8.04 3.71 -16.26
N GLU A 18 -7.03 4.53 -16.51
CA GLU A 18 -6.73 5.00 -17.87
C GLU A 18 -6.24 3.85 -18.77
N TRP A 19 -5.46 2.93 -18.23
CA TRP A 19 -5.01 1.75 -18.94
C TRP A 19 -6.18 0.83 -19.30
N LEU A 20 -7.09 0.55 -18.35
CA LEU A 20 -8.26 -0.30 -18.58
C LEU A 20 -9.20 0.24 -19.68
N LYS A 21 -9.30 1.56 -19.85
CA LYS A 21 -10.07 2.17 -20.95
C LYS A 21 -9.47 1.89 -22.33
N LYS A 22 -8.17 1.68 -22.41
CA LYS A 22 -7.41 1.53 -23.66
C LYS A 22 -6.87 0.12 -23.87
N ALA A 23 -7.07 -0.77 -22.88
CA ALA A 23 -6.49 -2.10 -22.90
C ALA A 23 -7.03 -2.89 -24.10
N PRO A 24 -6.15 -3.55 -24.87
CA PRO A 24 -6.59 -4.46 -25.92
C PRO A 24 -7.31 -5.65 -25.28
N ALA A 25 -8.30 -6.18 -26.00
CA ALA A 25 -8.97 -7.40 -25.54
C ALA A 25 -7.95 -8.54 -25.41
N ILE A 26 -7.82 -9.08 -24.21
CA ILE A 26 -6.97 -10.23 -23.96
C ILE A 26 -7.65 -11.45 -24.63
N ARG A 27 -6.91 -12.18 -25.45
CA ARG A 27 -7.38 -13.43 -26.06
C ARG A 27 -6.83 -14.59 -25.22
N PRO A 28 -7.60 -15.10 -24.25
CA PRO A 28 -7.18 -16.26 -23.47
C PRO A 28 -7.21 -17.54 -24.32
N GLY A 29 -6.41 -18.51 -23.95
CA GLY A 29 -6.52 -19.86 -24.49
C GLY A 29 -7.87 -20.49 -24.18
N ILE A 30 -8.19 -21.61 -24.85
CA ILE A 30 -9.46 -22.33 -24.63
C ILE A 30 -9.26 -23.27 -23.42
N LEU A 31 -9.84 -22.90 -22.29
CA LEU A 31 -9.81 -23.67 -21.03
C LEU A 31 -11.07 -24.53 -20.84
N SER A 32 -12.15 -24.24 -21.57
CA SER A 32 -13.42 -24.96 -21.47
C SER A 32 -14.23 -24.87 -22.78
N LYS A 33 -15.02 -25.88 -23.05
CA LYS A 33 -16.01 -25.88 -24.15
C LYS A 33 -17.23 -25.00 -23.81
N SER A 34 -17.56 -24.82 -22.54
CA SER A 34 -18.62 -23.92 -22.08
C SER A 34 -18.04 -22.49 -21.94
N MET A 35 -18.67 -21.53 -22.59
CA MET A 35 -18.26 -20.13 -22.52
C MET A 35 -18.35 -19.60 -21.08
N LEU A 36 -19.41 -19.88 -20.37
CA LEU A 36 -19.56 -19.47 -18.98
C LEU A 36 -18.43 -20.06 -18.11
N ARG A 37 -18.14 -21.34 -18.25
CA ARG A 37 -17.05 -21.99 -17.51
C ARG A 37 -15.68 -21.44 -17.92
N GLN A 38 -15.50 -21.09 -19.19
CA GLN A 38 -14.31 -20.42 -19.69
C GLN A 38 -14.07 -19.10 -18.96
N TYR A 39 -15.08 -18.24 -18.85
CA TYR A 39 -14.97 -16.96 -18.14
C TYR A 39 -14.70 -17.13 -16.65
N LYS A 40 -15.35 -18.08 -15.98
CA LYS A 40 -15.07 -18.39 -14.58
C LYS A 40 -13.63 -18.87 -14.37
N ASN A 41 -13.11 -19.73 -15.23
CA ASN A 41 -11.71 -20.19 -15.13
C ASN A 41 -10.73 -19.04 -15.33
N ILE A 42 -10.96 -18.14 -16.30
CA ILE A 42 -10.13 -16.96 -16.52
C ILE A 42 -10.18 -16.05 -15.30
N PHE A 43 -11.36 -15.81 -14.74
CA PHE A 43 -11.54 -15.00 -13.55
C PHE A 43 -10.73 -15.55 -12.36
N ILE A 44 -10.73 -16.86 -12.12
CA ILE A 44 -9.93 -17.49 -11.04
C ILE A 44 -8.43 -17.24 -11.26
N VAL A 45 -7.95 -17.36 -12.50
CA VAL A 45 -6.55 -17.03 -12.85
C VAL A 45 -6.26 -15.57 -12.57
N SER A 46 -7.13 -14.64 -13.02
CA SER A 46 -6.98 -13.19 -12.80
C SER A 46 -6.93 -12.84 -11.31
N VAL A 47 -7.83 -13.41 -10.50
CA VAL A 47 -7.84 -13.21 -9.03
C VAL A 47 -6.52 -13.67 -8.42
N THR A 48 -6.02 -14.85 -8.82
CA THR A 48 -4.77 -15.40 -8.31
C THR A 48 -3.59 -14.47 -8.61
N LEU A 49 -3.49 -13.99 -9.85
CA LEU A 49 -2.42 -13.09 -10.26
C LEU A 49 -2.53 -11.72 -9.56
N ALA A 50 -3.75 -11.17 -9.46
CA ALA A 50 -3.99 -9.89 -8.78
C ALA A 50 -3.64 -9.97 -7.29
N SER A 51 -4.02 -11.05 -6.60
CA SER A 51 -3.70 -11.25 -5.18
C SER A 51 -2.18 -11.32 -4.95
N ARG A 52 -1.45 -12.06 -5.78
CA ARG A 52 0.02 -12.16 -5.70
C ARG A 52 0.70 -10.82 -5.97
N SER A 53 0.22 -10.08 -6.96
CA SER A 53 0.74 -8.73 -7.27
C SER A 53 0.45 -7.74 -6.14
N ALA A 54 -0.73 -7.82 -5.52
CA ALA A 54 -1.07 -6.99 -4.37
C ALA A 54 -0.19 -7.29 -3.15
N ILE A 55 0.14 -8.57 -2.90
CA ILE A 55 1.09 -8.97 -1.84
C ILE A 55 2.48 -8.38 -2.11
N LYS A 56 2.98 -8.49 -3.33
CA LYS A 56 4.24 -7.84 -3.73
C LYS A 56 4.18 -6.31 -3.52
N GLY A 57 3.03 -5.70 -3.78
CA GLY A 57 2.77 -4.29 -3.52
C GLY A 57 2.68 -3.91 -2.03
N GLY A 58 2.72 -4.89 -1.12
CA GLY A 58 2.76 -4.70 0.33
C GLY A 58 1.44 -4.95 1.06
N LEU A 59 0.41 -5.46 0.37
CA LEU A 59 -0.80 -5.94 1.03
C LEU A 59 -0.46 -7.21 1.83
N SER A 60 -1.03 -7.38 3.04
CA SER A 60 -0.80 -8.61 3.81
C SER A 60 -1.43 -9.83 3.14
N GLU A 61 -0.78 -10.99 3.29
CA GLU A 61 -1.22 -12.24 2.68
C GLU A 61 -2.64 -12.62 3.14
N ASP A 62 -2.93 -12.50 4.44
CA ASP A 62 -4.26 -12.82 4.99
C ASP A 62 -5.37 -12.00 4.34
N VAL A 63 -5.14 -10.69 4.15
CA VAL A 63 -6.12 -9.82 3.50
C VAL A 63 -6.25 -10.17 2.01
N ALA A 64 -5.14 -10.43 1.34
CA ALA A 64 -5.13 -10.74 -0.08
C ALA A 64 -5.84 -12.07 -0.37
N PHE A 65 -5.60 -13.12 0.43
CA PHE A 65 -6.23 -14.42 0.24
C PHE A 65 -7.71 -14.41 0.61
N LYS A 66 -8.07 -13.79 1.72
CA LYS A 66 -9.49 -13.63 2.08
C LYS A 66 -10.28 -12.93 0.98
N LEU A 67 -9.69 -11.86 0.40
CA LEU A 67 -10.31 -11.14 -0.70
C LEU A 67 -10.42 -12.00 -1.96
N SER A 68 -9.43 -12.85 -2.24
CA SER A 68 -9.46 -13.83 -3.32
C SER A 68 -10.64 -14.79 -3.16
N ASP A 69 -10.80 -15.38 -1.98
CA ASP A 69 -11.88 -16.31 -1.67
C ASP A 69 -13.25 -15.64 -1.84
N ASP A 70 -13.41 -14.43 -1.31
CA ASP A 70 -14.66 -13.66 -1.42
C ASP A 70 -15.03 -13.38 -2.89
N TYR A 71 -14.07 -13.05 -3.74
CA TYR A 71 -14.31 -12.78 -5.16
C TYR A 71 -14.58 -14.05 -5.97
N ILE A 72 -13.88 -15.16 -5.69
CA ILE A 72 -14.13 -16.45 -6.35
C ILE A 72 -15.53 -16.95 -6.01
N GLN A 73 -15.94 -16.90 -4.75
CA GLN A 73 -17.28 -17.32 -4.32
C GLN A 73 -18.36 -16.45 -5.00
N LYS A 74 -18.17 -15.13 -5.10
CA LYS A 74 -19.09 -14.26 -5.85
C LYS A 74 -19.18 -14.65 -7.32
N CYS A 75 -18.05 -14.93 -7.96
CA CYS A 75 -18.01 -15.34 -9.36
C CYS A 75 -18.76 -16.65 -9.60
N GLU A 76 -18.66 -17.62 -8.68
CA GLU A 76 -19.38 -18.91 -8.80
C GLU A 76 -20.92 -18.76 -8.84
N LEU A 77 -21.45 -17.72 -8.20
CA LEU A 77 -22.88 -17.42 -8.20
C LEU A 77 -23.37 -16.74 -9.50
N LEU A 78 -22.47 -16.23 -10.34
CA LEU A 78 -22.83 -15.55 -11.58
C LEU A 78 -23.10 -16.53 -12.71
N ASN A 79 -24.09 -16.22 -13.54
CA ASN A 79 -24.56 -17.07 -14.62
C ASN A 79 -24.44 -16.43 -16.02
N ASP A 80 -23.84 -15.26 -16.12
CA ASP A 80 -23.62 -14.57 -17.38
C ASP A 80 -22.21 -13.95 -17.46
N MET A 81 -21.72 -13.81 -18.68
CA MET A 81 -20.35 -13.38 -18.96
C MET A 81 -20.12 -11.88 -18.65
N GLU A 82 -21.15 -11.05 -18.85
CA GLU A 82 -21.05 -9.61 -18.60
C GLU A 82 -20.86 -9.31 -17.11
N SER A 83 -21.65 -9.97 -16.26
CA SER A 83 -21.52 -9.87 -14.80
C SER A 83 -20.15 -10.34 -14.32
N ILE A 84 -19.59 -11.43 -14.91
CA ILE A 84 -18.24 -11.91 -14.57
C ILE A 84 -17.18 -10.88 -14.97
N ALA A 85 -17.27 -10.32 -16.18
CA ALA A 85 -16.31 -9.28 -16.64
C ALA A 85 -16.37 -8.03 -15.78
N ASN A 86 -17.57 -7.61 -15.38
CA ASN A 86 -17.76 -6.48 -14.49
C ASN A 86 -17.19 -6.76 -13.08
N LEU A 87 -17.39 -7.97 -12.56
CA LEU A 87 -16.80 -8.39 -11.29
C LEU A 87 -15.26 -8.38 -11.36
N GLU A 88 -14.66 -8.83 -12.47
CA GLU A 88 -13.22 -8.81 -12.70
C GLU A 88 -12.66 -7.37 -12.67
N TYR A 89 -13.33 -6.45 -13.35
CA TYR A 89 -12.96 -5.03 -13.33
C TYR A 89 -12.94 -4.47 -11.90
N HIS A 90 -13.98 -4.74 -11.12
CA HIS A 90 -14.09 -4.28 -9.74
C HIS A 90 -13.07 -4.95 -8.82
N MET A 91 -12.79 -6.23 -9.01
CA MET A 91 -11.77 -6.98 -8.26
C MET A 91 -10.38 -6.37 -8.46
N ILE A 92 -9.97 -6.13 -9.70
CA ILE A 92 -8.66 -5.53 -10.01
C ILE A 92 -8.54 -4.14 -9.38
N LEU A 93 -9.59 -3.32 -9.47
CA LEU A 93 -9.62 -2.01 -8.84
C LEU A 93 -9.54 -2.08 -7.31
N ASP A 94 -10.20 -3.03 -6.67
CA ASP A 94 -10.19 -3.18 -5.21
C ASP A 94 -8.79 -3.58 -4.71
N TYR A 95 -8.14 -4.55 -5.34
CA TYR A 95 -6.75 -4.89 -5.02
C TYR A 95 -5.82 -3.69 -5.15
N THR A 96 -5.92 -2.98 -6.28
CA THR A 96 -5.07 -1.80 -6.53
C THR A 96 -5.28 -0.70 -5.49
N LYS A 97 -6.53 -0.39 -5.13
CA LYS A 97 -6.85 0.60 -4.09
C LYS A 97 -6.32 0.19 -2.72
N ARG A 98 -6.34 -1.09 -2.38
CA ARG A 98 -5.80 -1.58 -1.11
C ARG A 98 -4.29 -1.43 -1.06
N VAL A 99 -3.60 -1.75 -2.15
CA VAL A 99 -2.15 -1.51 -2.28
C VAL A 99 -1.84 -0.01 -2.18
N GLU A 100 -2.60 0.84 -2.89
CA GLU A 100 -2.46 2.30 -2.81
C GLU A 100 -2.55 2.80 -1.37
N ARG A 101 -3.56 2.35 -0.61
CA ARG A 101 -3.73 2.70 0.81
C ARG A 101 -2.55 2.24 1.67
N VAL A 102 -2.08 1.01 1.48
CA VAL A 102 -0.93 0.48 2.24
C VAL A 102 0.33 1.29 1.95
N LYS A 103 0.58 1.64 0.68
CA LYS A 103 1.72 2.46 0.28
C LYS A 103 1.59 3.89 0.78
N PHE A 104 0.40 4.48 0.71
CA PHE A 104 0.15 5.82 1.24
C PHE A 104 0.38 5.88 2.75
N GLN A 105 -0.07 4.86 3.50
CA GLN A 105 0.18 4.76 4.94
C GLN A 105 1.65 4.53 5.27
N LYS A 106 2.43 3.89 4.39
CA LYS A 106 3.87 3.68 4.55
C LYS A 106 4.72 4.86 4.08
N THR A 107 4.16 5.77 3.27
CA THR A 107 4.86 6.98 2.85
C THR A 107 4.74 8.00 3.98
N PRO A 108 5.86 8.39 4.61
CA PRO A 108 5.81 9.39 5.67
C PRO A 108 5.18 10.68 5.14
N SER A 109 4.27 11.27 5.90
CA SER A 109 3.75 12.60 5.56
C SER A 109 4.90 13.62 5.53
N LYS A 110 4.71 14.74 4.82
CA LYS A 110 5.70 15.81 4.80
C LYS A 110 6.09 16.23 6.22
N LEU A 111 5.10 16.31 7.12
CA LEU A 111 5.34 16.60 8.52
C LEU A 111 6.31 15.59 9.16
N VAL A 112 6.09 14.31 8.96
CA VAL A 112 6.96 13.25 9.53
C VAL A 112 8.37 13.36 8.98
N VAL A 113 8.52 13.63 7.68
CA VAL A 113 9.83 13.85 7.04
C VAL A 113 10.52 15.08 7.62
N ASP A 114 9.81 16.20 7.75
CA ASP A 114 10.36 17.45 8.28
C ASP A 114 10.78 17.30 9.75
N VAL A 115 9.95 16.61 10.57
CA VAL A 115 10.28 16.29 11.97
C VAL A 115 11.51 15.38 12.05
N ALA A 116 11.57 14.32 11.23
CA ALA A 116 12.71 13.41 11.22
C ALA A 116 14.02 14.12 10.81
N ASN A 117 13.96 15.00 9.81
CA ASN A 117 15.09 15.81 9.38
C ASN A 117 15.58 16.77 10.47
N TYR A 118 14.65 17.42 11.19
CA TYR A 118 15.00 18.29 12.30
C TYR A 118 15.68 17.49 13.42
N ILE A 119 15.11 16.35 13.83
CA ILE A 119 15.67 15.48 14.87
C ILE A 119 17.06 14.98 14.46
N SER A 120 17.24 14.56 13.23
CA SER A 120 18.54 14.07 12.72
C SER A 120 19.62 15.16 12.77
N LYS A 121 19.28 16.41 12.46
CA LYS A 121 20.23 17.55 12.56
C LYS A 121 20.62 17.91 13.99
N HIS A 122 19.71 17.68 14.95
CA HIS A 122 19.87 18.03 16.36
C HIS A 122 19.99 16.81 17.27
N ILE A 123 20.38 15.65 16.71
CA ILE A 123 20.37 14.36 17.43
C ILE A 123 21.26 14.39 18.69
N TYR A 124 22.31 15.18 18.68
CA TYR A 124 23.26 15.33 19.80
C TYR A 124 22.89 16.46 20.77
N ASP A 125 21.90 17.28 20.39
CA ASP A 125 21.46 18.42 21.19
C ASP A 125 20.27 18.02 22.11
N HIS A 126 19.93 18.90 23.05
CA HIS A 126 18.65 18.83 23.73
C HIS A 126 17.56 19.36 22.80
N ILE A 127 16.61 18.48 22.42
CA ILE A 127 15.54 18.87 21.49
C ILE A 127 14.31 19.27 22.29
N GLU A 128 14.02 20.58 22.30
CA GLU A 128 12.77 21.11 22.83
C GLU A 128 11.66 21.07 21.79
N ILE A 129 10.45 20.71 22.24
CA ILE A 129 9.29 20.67 21.32
C ILE A 129 8.93 22.07 20.82
N ASP A 130 9.23 23.09 21.61
CA ASP A 130 9.03 24.49 21.26
C ASP A 130 9.87 24.89 20.06
N ASP A 131 11.14 24.54 20.08
CA ASP A 131 12.06 24.81 18.99
C ASP A 131 11.65 24.07 17.71
N LEU A 132 11.25 22.82 17.84
CA LEU A 132 10.73 22.02 16.73
C LEU A 132 9.48 22.65 16.13
N SER A 133 8.52 23.06 16.96
CA SER A 133 7.26 23.67 16.49
C SER A 133 7.49 25.02 15.81
N ASN A 134 8.41 25.83 16.36
CA ASN A 134 8.82 27.11 15.78
C ASN A 134 9.57 26.93 14.45
N ALA A 135 10.50 25.99 14.38
CA ALA A 135 11.24 25.68 13.16
C ALA A 135 10.36 25.22 12.01
N LEU A 136 9.27 24.53 12.30
CA LEU A 136 8.31 24.04 11.32
C LEU A 136 7.13 25.00 11.07
N TYR A 137 7.09 26.15 11.78
CA TYR A 137 6.00 27.15 11.69
C TYR A 137 4.60 26.57 11.96
N ILE A 138 4.48 25.65 12.94
CA ILE A 138 3.20 24.99 13.29
C ILE A 138 2.97 25.05 14.80
N SER A 139 1.70 24.97 15.23
CA SER A 139 1.38 24.93 16.65
C SER A 139 1.74 23.57 17.27
N LYS A 140 2.18 23.56 18.54
CA LYS A 140 2.48 22.35 19.29
C LYS A 140 1.32 21.36 19.32
N SER A 141 0.09 21.85 19.56
CA SER A 141 -1.09 21.00 19.64
C SER A 141 -1.36 20.27 18.32
N TRP A 142 -1.23 20.97 17.20
CA TRP A 142 -1.38 20.38 15.87
C TRP A 142 -0.24 19.40 15.57
N LEU A 143 1.01 19.78 15.90
CA LEU A 143 2.19 18.93 15.75
C LEU A 143 2.01 17.58 16.48
N PHE A 144 1.62 17.61 17.76
CA PHE A 144 1.40 16.39 18.54
C PHE A 144 0.28 15.51 17.97
N ALA A 145 -0.87 16.11 17.67
CA ALA A 145 -2.02 15.38 17.16
C ALA A 145 -1.72 14.74 15.79
N LYS A 146 -1.19 15.53 14.85
CA LYS A 146 -0.94 15.08 13.49
C LYS A 146 0.21 14.07 13.40
N PHE A 147 1.30 14.28 14.13
CA PHE A 147 2.41 13.34 14.16
C PHE A 147 1.99 11.96 14.73
N LYS A 148 1.20 11.98 15.81
CA LYS A 148 0.67 10.73 16.39
C LYS A 148 -0.33 10.04 15.46
N GLU A 149 -1.17 10.79 14.74
CA GLU A 149 -2.06 10.26 13.71
C GLU A 149 -1.28 9.57 12.59
N ASP A 150 -0.21 10.23 12.08
CA ASP A 150 0.56 9.76 10.94
C ASP A 150 1.52 8.61 11.28
N THR A 151 2.06 8.56 12.51
CA THR A 151 3.10 7.59 12.90
C THR A 151 2.65 6.54 13.92
N GLY A 152 1.51 6.77 14.59
CA GLY A 152 1.04 5.94 15.70
C GLY A 152 1.82 6.14 17.02
N THR A 153 2.89 6.96 17.04
CA THR A 153 3.75 7.19 18.22
C THR A 153 3.80 8.66 18.61
N THR A 154 4.19 8.96 19.85
CA THR A 154 4.40 10.34 20.27
C THR A 154 5.73 10.88 19.74
N ILE A 155 5.84 12.20 19.53
CA ILE A 155 7.11 12.82 19.12
C ILE A 155 8.21 12.57 20.15
N LYS A 156 7.88 12.59 21.45
CA LYS A 156 8.85 12.31 22.52
C LYS A 156 9.42 10.90 22.44
N ASP A 157 8.56 9.91 22.23
CA ASP A 157 8.99 8.52 22.06
C ASP A 157 9.82 8.35 20.80
N TYR A 158 9.44 9.04 19.73
CA TYR A 158 10.20 9.06 18.47
C TYR A 158 11.60 9.64 18.65
N ILE A 159 11.74 10.83 19.29
CA ILE A 159 13.03 11.43 19.61
C ILE A 159 13.90 10.48 20.46
N LEU A 160 13.31 9.87 21.48
CA LEU A 160 14.02 8.94 22.36
C LEU A 160 14.54 7.74 21.57
N LYS A 161 13.69 7.15 20.73
CA LYS A 161 14.07 6.03 19.86
C LYS A 161 15.22 6.39 18.94
N GLU A 162 15.16 7.51 18.24
CA GLU A 162 16.22 7.95 17.32
C GLU A 162 17.56 8.17 18.07
N LYS A 163 17.53 8.76 19.26
CA LYS A 163 18.72 8.95 20.10
C LYS A 163 19.31 7.62 20.56
N ILE A 164 18.47 6.65 20.93
CA ILE A 164 18.92 5.30 21.31
C ILE A 164 19.57 4.58 20.14
N GLU A 165 18.97 4.64 18.96
CA GLU A 165 19.53 4.01 17.74
C GLU A 165 20.87 4.65 17.36
N GLU A 166 20.99 5.99 17.45
CA GLU A 166 22.25 6.68 17.22
C GLU A 166 23.32 6.31 18.25
N ALA A 167 22.96 6.23 19.54
CA ALA A 167 23.86 5.76 20.59
C ALA A 167 24.38 4.34 20.34
N LYS A 168 23.50 3.43 19.95
CA LYS A 168 23.89 2.05 19.55
C LYS A 168 24.84 2.06 18.38
N ARG A 169 24.57 2.89 17.36
CA ARG A 169 25.45 3.04 16.20
C ARG A 169 26.84 3.50 16.61
N LEU A 170 26.95 4.53 17.43
CA LEU A 170 28.23 5.03 17.94
C LEU A 170 28.99 3.98 18.73
N LEU A 171 28.32 3.25 19.62
CA LEU A 171 28.94 2.18 20.40
C LEU A 171 29.46 1.03 19.52
N SER A 172 28.74 0.68 18.44
CA SER A 172 29.18 -0.37 17.52
C SER A 172 30.43 0.00 16.70
N PHE A 173 30.77 1.28 16.60
CA PHE A 173 32.00 1.76 15.93
C PHE A 173 33.16 1.98 16.89
N THR A 174 32.93 2.02 18.21
CA THR A 174 33.96 2.30 19.22
C THR A 174 34.61 1.05 19.83
N ASP A 175 34.07 -0.14 19.56
CA ASP A 175 34.65 -1.43 19.98
C ASP A 175 35.66 -1.98 18.96
N LYS A 176 36.68 -1.15 18.63
CA LYS A 176 37.91 -1.60 17.95
C LYS A 176 39.14 -1.08 18.62
#